data_12411dc705529fdef33c97b012a84d20
#
_entry.id   12411dc705529fdef33c97b012a84d20
#
_cell.length_a   1.000
_cell.length_b   1.000
_cell.length_c   1.000
_cell.angle_alpha   90.00
_cell.angle_beta   90.00
_cell.angle_gamma   90.00
#
_symmetry.space_group_name_H-M   'P 1'
#
loop_
_entity.id
_entity.type
_entity.pdbx_description
1 polymer ?
#
loop_
_entity_poly.entity_id
_entity_poly.type
_entity_poly.pdbx_seq_one_letter_code
_entity_poly.pdbx_strand_id
1 'polypeptide(L)'
;MASSTLFSEPEIQYLKSQRLARIATATPQGKPDVSPVAFEFDGTYFFVGSHSKQNFLSSKKHKNVRDGNKDVCLSIDDLESVQPWKPRGIKVNGIAEIVERNGMFGPGKYLEITPTVSWSWGISGLKQPKEGEYFIKTIHRHPT
;
A
#
# COMPACT_ATOMS: atom_id res chain seq x y z
N MET A 1 18.51 12.65 4.88
CA MET A 1 19.05 11.67 5.28
C MET A 1 18.25 10.38 5.41
N ALA A 2 18.52 9.59 6.22
CA ALA A 2 17.98 8.26 6.24
C ALA A 2 16.50 8.18 6.03
N SER A 3 16.07 7.07 5.52
CA SER A 3 14.68 6.74 5.37
C SER A 3 13.94 6.87 6.69
N SER A 4 12.74 7.38 6.65
CA SER A 4 11.87 7.46 7.78
C SER A 4 10.98 6.23 7.96
N THR A 5 11.01 5.28 7.03
CA THR A 5 10.17 4.09 7.11
C THR A 5 10.65 3.15 8.20
N LEU A 6 9.70 2.51 8.87
CA LEU A 6 9.97 1.48 9.87
C LEU A 6 9.68 0.07 9.37
N PHE A 7 9.54 -0.11 8.06
CA PHE A 7 9.40 -1.47 7.52
C PHE A 7 10.66 -2.27 7.77
N SER A 8 10.49 -3.48 8.27
CA SER A 8 11.60 -4.41 8.48
C SER A 8 12.06 -4.97 7.14
N GLU A 9 13.27 -5.56 7.12
CA GLU A 9 13.79 -6.16 5.90
C GLU A 9 12.87 -7.26 5.35
N PRO A 10 12.33 -8.18 6.17
CA PRO A 10 11.36 -9.15 5.63
C PRO A 10 10.14 -8.52 4.99
N GLU A 11 9.63 -7.43 5.58
CA GLU A 11 8.49 -6.71 5.00
C GLU A 11 8.84 -6.06 3.68
N ILE A 12 10.03 -5.46 3.58
CA ILE A 12 10.49 -4.84 2.34
C ILE A 12 10.63 -5.90 1.25
N GLN A 13 11.18 -7.07 1.57
CA GLN A 13 11.31 -8.17 0.61
C GLN A 13 9.93 -8.65 0.15
N TYR A 14 8.98 -8.76 1.06
CA TYR A 14 7.62 -9.12 0.70
C TYR A 14 7.01 -8.10 -0.27
N LEU A 15 7.12 -6.81 0.05
CA LEU A 15 6.60 -5.75 -0.81
C LEU A 15 7.20 -5.80 -2.22
N LYS A 16 8.50 -6.08 -2.32
CA LYS A 16 9.16 -6.21 -3.61
C LYS A 16 8.71 -7.43 -4.41
N SER A 17 8.20 -8.45 -3.74
CA SER A 17 7.73 -9.66 -4.38
C SER A 17 6.32 -9.53 -4.96
N GLN A 18 5.59 -8.48 -4.56
CA GLN A 18 4.19 -8.32 -4.94
C GLN A 18 4.05 -7.25 -6.02
N ARG A 19 3.11 -7.44 -6.93
CA ARG A 19 2.88 -6.54 -8.06
C ARG A 19 1.63 -5.71 -7.91
N LEU A 20 0.66 -6.21 -7.15
CA LEU A 20 -0.64 -5.56 -7.03
C LEU A 20 -0.91 -5.18 -5.57
N ALA A 21 -1.58 -4.06 -5.43
CA ALA A 21 -2.18 -3.63 -4.18
C ALA A 21 -3.65 -3.34 -4.44
N ARG A 22 -4.42 -3.26 -3.37
CA ARG A 22 -5.75 -2.65 -3.42
C ARG A 22 -5.64 -1.34 -2.69
N ILE A 23 -6.06 -0.27 -3.36
CA ILE A 23 -6.05 1.05 -2.75
C ILE A 23 -7.48 1.43 -2.39
N ALA A 24 -7.67 1.83 -1.15
CA ALA A 24 -8.93 2.37 -0.66
C ALA A 24 -8.79 3.87 -0.50
N THR A 25 -9.76 4.60 -1.02
CA THR A 25 -9.87 6.05 -0.87
C THR A 25 -11.32 6.37 -0.53
N ALA A 26 -11.59 7.60 -0.20
CA ALA A 26 -12.95 8.04 0.05
C ALA A 26 -13.14 9.47 -0.42
N THR A 27 -14.38 9.82 -0.74
CA THR A 27 -14.73 11.22 -1.02
C THR A 27 -14.52 12.05 0.24
N PRO A 28 -14.45 13.39 0.13
CA PRO A 28 -14.42 14.24 1.33
C PRO A 28 -15.61 14.00 2.26
N GLN A 29 -16.74 13.49 1.74
CA GLN A 29 -17.92 13.17 2.55
C GLN A 29 -17.87 11.74 3.11
N GLY A 30 -16.81 10.98 2.82
CA GLY A 30 -16.62 9.66 3.40
C GLY A 30 -17.15 8.50 2.59
N LYS A 31 -17.53 8.69 1.33
CA LYS A 31 -17.95 7.58 0.48
C LYS A 31 -16.74 6.79 0.01
N PRO A 32 -16.64 5.50 0.34
CA PRO A 32 -15.43 4.72 0.05
C PRO A 32 -15.39 4.21 -1.38
N ASP A 33 -14.16 3.96 -1.83
CA ASP A 33 -13.86 3.31 -3.10
C ASP A 33 -12.63 2.44 -2.91
N VAL A 34 -12.59 1.31 -3.60
CA VAL A 34 -11.42 0.42 -3.60
C VAL A 34 -11.17 -0.07 -5.01
N SER A 35 -9.91 -0.14 -5.40
CA SER A 35 -9.54 -0.68 -6.71
C SER A 35 -8.18 -1.37 -6.66
N PRO A 36 -7.96 -2.39 -7.51
CA PRO A 36 -6.63 -2.98 -7.66
C PRO A 36 -5.73 -2.04 -8.45
N VAL A 37 -4.48 -1.97 -8.06
CA VAL A 37 -3.50 -1.09 -8.69
C VAL A 37 -2.13 -1.75 -8.70
N ALA A 38 -1.31 -1.41 -9.69
CA ALA A 38 0.12 -1.67 -9.60
C ALA A 38 0.74 -0.59 -8.72
N PHE A 39 1.84 -0.91 -8.06
CA PHE A 39 2.46 0.04 -7.16
C PHE A 39 3.97 -0.07 -7.22
N GLU A 40 4.64 1.00 -6.82
CA GLU A 40 6.06 1.02 -6.53
C GLU A 40 6.26 1.34 -5.07
N PHE A 41 7.32 0.80 -4.48
CA PHE A 41 7.76 1.15 -3.14
C PHE A 41 9.25 1.42 -3.20
N ASP A 42 9.67 2.63 -2.82
CA ASP A 42 11.07 3.05 -2.93
C ASP A 42 11.85 2.90 -1.62
N GLY A 43 11.26 2.29 -0.61
CA GLY A 43 11.84 2.18 0.72
C GLY A 43 11.24 3.16 1.72
N THR A 44 10.58 4.20 1.22
CA THR A 44 9.96 5.24 2.05
C THR A 44 8.51 5.46 1.67
N TYR A 45 8.25 5.63 0.39
CA TYR A 45 6.92 5.99 -0.14
C TYR A 45 6.39 4.90 -1.05
N PHE A 46 5.07 4.81 -1.13
CA PHE A 46 4.39 4.04 -2.16
C PHE A 46 3.92 4.99 -3.25
N PHE A 47 3.98 4.54 -4.49
CA PHE A 47 3.52 5.34 -5.63
C PHE A 47 2.52 4.54 -6.43
N VAL A 48 1.40 5.18 -6.76
CA VAL A 48 0.33 4.59 -7.55
C VAL A 48 0.07 5.49 -8.75
N GLY A 49 0.10 4.91 -9.93
CA GLY A 49 -0.18 5.61 -11.17
C GLY A 49 -0.95 4.70 -12.13
N SER A 50 -0.88 4.97 -13.42
CA SER A 50 -1.56 4.17 -14.43
C SER A 50 -0.84 4.28 -15.76
N HIS A 51 -0.95 3.23 -16.58
CA HIS A 51 -0.51 3.27 -17.97
C HIS A 51 -1.20 4.37 -18.75
N SER A 52 -2.48 4.56 -18.49
CA SER A 52 -3.25 5.62 -19.13
C SER A 52 -3.34 6.81 -18.20
N LYS A 53 -2.67 7.89 -18.57
CA LYS A 53 -2.73 9.13 -17.80
C LYS A 53 -4.16 9.65 -17.69
N GLN A 54 -4.93 9.53 -18.77
CA GLN A 54 -6.31 10.00 -18.77
C GLN A 54 -7.17 9.15 -17.84
N ASN A 55 -7.01 7.82 -17.86
CA ASN A 55 -7.74 6.94 -16.96
C ASN A 55 -7.39 7.22 -15.50
N PHE A 56 -6.12 7.51 -15.22
CA PHE A 56 -5.71 7.85 -13.86
C PHE A 56 -6.41 9.14 -13.40
N LEU A 57 -6.36 10.19 -14.22
CA LEU A 57 -6.95 11.48 -13.87
C LEU A 57 -8.46 11.42 -13.68
N SER A 58 -9.13 10.50 -14.38
CA SER A 58 -10.59 10.32 -14.25
C SER A 58 -10.96 9.31 -13.18
N SER A 59 -10.00 8.63 -12.56
CA SER A 59 -10.28 7.62 -11.55
C SER A 59 -10.77 8.24 -10.24
N LYS A 60 -11.54 7.47 -9.49
CA LYS A 60 -12.04 7.93 -8.18
C LYS A 60 -10.91 8.17 -7.19
N LYS A 61 -9.88 7.33 -7.22
CA LYS A 61 -8.74 7.50 -6.31
C LYS A 61 -8.04 8.85 -6.51
N HIS A 62 -7.84 9.25 -7.77
CA HIS A 62 -7.27 10.55 -8.06
C HIS A 62 -8.19 11.68 -7.61
N LYS A 63 -9.47 11.59 -7.98
CA LYS A 63 -10.46 12.61 -7.64
C LYS A 63 -10.61 12.78 -6.13
N ASN A 64 -10.65 11.68 -5.38
CA ASN A 64 -10.83 11.72 -3.94
C ASN A 64 -9.67 12.45 -3.26
N VAL A 65 -8.44 12.16 -3.66
CA VAL A 65 -7.27 12.84 -3.12
C VAL A 65 -7.23 14.30 -3.58
N ARG A 66 -7.49 14.54 -4.85
CA ARG A 66 -7.54 15.90 -5.40
C ARG A 66 -8.55 16.77 -4.66
N ASP A 67 -9.71 16.20 -4.33
CA ASP A 67 -10.80 16.94 -3.70
C ASP A 67 -10.62 17.11 -2.19
N GLY A 68 -9.53 16.60 -1.64
CA GLY A 68 -9.09 16.93 -0.29
C GLY A 68 -9.07 15.80 0.71
N ASN A 69 -9.59 14.60 0.39
CA ASN A 69 -9.44 13.48 1.31
C ASN A 69 -8.18 12.71 0.96
N LYS A 70 -7.12 13.01 1.70
CA LYS A 70 -5.79 12.45 1.47
C LYS A 70 -5.56 11.17 2.25
N ASP A 71 -6.48 10.76 3.09
CA ASP A 71 -6.37 9.51 3.84
C ASP A 71 -6.63 8.35 2.91
N VAL A 72 -5.66 7.44 2.82
CA VAL A 72 -5.76 6.27 1.95
C VAL A 72 -5.28 5.03 2.70
N CYS A 73 -5.63 3.88 2.15
CA CYS A 73 -5.19 2.61 2.69
C CYS A 73 -4.79 1.71 1.53
N LEU A 74 -3.67 0.98 1.73
CA LEU A 74 -3.24 -0.05 0.78
C LEU A 74 -3.35 -1.41 1.46
N SER A 75 -3.82 -2.40 0.71
CA SER A 75 -3.71 -3.80 1.10
C SER A 75 -2.89 -4.52 0.06
N ILE A 76 -1.78 -5.11 0.49
CA ILE A 76 -0.88 -5.88 -0.37
C ILE A 76 -0.82 -7.26 0.25
N ASP A 77 -1.49 -8.23 -0.38
CA ASP A 77 -1.68 -9.53 0.25
C ASP A 77 -1.77 -10.62 -0.80
N ASP A 78 -1.47 -11.84 -0.38
CA ASP A 78 -1.65 -13.03 -1.20
C ASP A 78 -1.77 -14.26 -0.29
N LEU A 79 -1.94 -15.41 -0.93
CA LEU A 79 -1.85 -16.68 -0.26
C LEU A 79 -0.53 -17.33 -0.62
N GLU A 80 0.30 -17.60 0.37
CA GLU A 80 1.52 -18.37 0.16
C GLU A 80 1.17 -19.80 -0.20
N SER A 81 0.10 -20.32 0.40
CA SER A 81 -0.37 -21.68 0.19
C SER A 81 -1.87 -21.72 0.46
N VAL A 82 -2.58 -22.60 -0.25
CA VAL A 82 -4.01 -22.85 -0.01
C VAL A 82 -4.18 -24.00 0.95
N GLN A 83 -3.29 -24.99 0.87
CA GLN A 83 -3.36 -26.17 1.73
C GLN A 83 -1.95 -26.56 2.16
N PRO A 84 -1.56 -26.20 3.39
CA PRO A 84 -2.36 -25.50 4.41
C PRO A 84 -2.64 -24.05 4.03
N TRP A 85 -3.68 -23.50 4.61
CA TRP A 85 -4.09 -22.11 4.37
C TRP A 85 -3.10 -21.15 5.01
N LYS A 86 -2.38 -20.41 4.19
CA LYS A 86 -1.31 -19.50 4.66
C LYS A 86 -1.47 -18.12 4.02
N PRO A 87 -2.34 -17.27 4.56
CA PRO A 87 -2.43 -15.89 4.09
C PRO A 87 -1.25 -15.07 4.62
N ARG A 88 -0.81 -14.13 3.81
CA ARG A 88 0.22 -13.17 4.20
C ARG A 88 -0.07 -11.83 3.56
N GLY A 89 0.41 -10.77 4.18
CA GLY A 89 0.18 -9.45 3.62
C GLY A 89 0.63 -8.33 4.51
N ILE A 90 0.48 -7.13 3.96
CA ILE A 90 0.75 -5.88 4.65
C ILE A 90 -0.39 -4.93 4.33
N LYS A 91 -0.98 -4.33 5.36
CA LYS A 91 -1.94 -3.24 5.23
C LYS A 91 -1.27 -1.97 5.67
N VAL A 92 -1.41 -0.91 4.89
CA VAL A 92 -0.75 0.37 5.13
C VAL A 92 -1.80 1.47 5.11
N ASN A 93 -1.92 2.20 6.21
CA ASN A 93 -2.62 3.48 6.20
C ASN A 93 -1.60 4.56 5.86
N GLY A 94 -2.02 5.54 5.08
CA GLY A 94 -1.10 6.60 4.68
C GLY A 94 -1.79 7.86 4.24
N ILE A 95 -0.97 8.85 3.95
CA ILE A 95 -1.40 10.14 3.44
C ILE A 95 -0.92 10.25 2.00
N ALA A 96 -1.84 10.52 1.08
CA ALA A 96 -1.55 10.61 -0.33
C ALA A 96 -1.44 12.07 -0.79
N GLU A 97 -0.43 12.33 -1.63
CA GLU A 97 -0.29 13.59 -2.33
C GLU A 97 -0.19 13.30 -3.82
N ILE A 98 -0.73 14.18 -4.64
CA ILE A 98 -0.58 14.07 -6.10
C ILE A 98 0.73 14.74 -6.47
N VAL A 99 1.63 13.99 -7.12
CA VAL A 99 2.96 14.48 -7.48
C VAL A 99 3.24 14.22 -8.94
N GLU A 100 4.14 15.02 -9.52
CA GLU A 100 4.72 14.74 -10.83
C GLU A 100 5.93 13.84 -10.62
N ARG A 101 5.99 12.76 -11.37
CA ARG A 101 7.05 11.78 -11.20
C ARG A 101 7.29 11.04 -12.52
N ASN A 102 8.52 10.63 -12.74
CA ASN A 102 8.85 9.68 -13.80
C ASN A 102 8.98 8.31 -13.15
N GLY A 103 7.85 7.62 -12.98
CA GLY A 103 7.79 6.35 -12.29
C GLY A 103 7.67 5.16 -13.24
N MET A 104 7.09 4.07 -12.74
CA MET A 104 7.02 2.82 -13.50
C MET A 104 6.21 2.94 -14.79
N PHE A 105 5.32 3.91 -14.89
CA PHE A 105 4.51 4.18 -16.07
C PHE A 105 5.00 5.39 -16.86
N GLY A 106 6.24 5.81 -16.63
CA GLY A 106 6.81 6.98 -17.26
C GLY A 106 6.42 8.29 -16.57
N PRO A 107 6.71 9.43 -17.21
CA PRO A 107 6.41 10.72 -16.60
C PRO A 107 4.91 10.97 -16.52
N GLY A 108 4.47 11.57 -15.43
CA GLY A 108 3.08 11.93 -15.23
C GLY A 108 2.75 12.10 -13.76
N LYS A 109 1.44 12.13 -13.47
CA LYS A 109 0.96 12.28 -12.12
C LYS A 109 0.84 10.93 -11.43
N TYR A 110 1.22 10.89 -10.17
CA TYR A 110 1.14 9.72 -9.31
C TYR A 110 0.58 10.13 -7.97
N LEU A 111 0.00 9.18 -7.27
CA LEU A 111 -0.25 9.33 -5.83
C LEU A 111 1.01 8.89 -5.11
N GLU A 112 1.60 9.81 -4.35
CA GLU A 112 2.70 9.50 -3.44
C GLU A 112 2.10 9.29 -2.06
N ILE A 113 2.30 8.11 -1.51
CA ILE A 113 1.67 7.71 -0.24
C ILE A 113 2.74 7.58 0.81
N THR A 114 2.59 8.38 1.87
CA THR A 114 3.46 8.34 3.03
C THR A 114 2.82 7.44 4.08
N PRO A 115 3.45 6.30 4.43
CA PRO A 115 2.89 5.43 5.46
C PRO A 115 2.79 6.10 6.81
N THR A 116 1.70 5.87 7.53
CA THR A 116 1.52 6.35 8.90
C THR A 116 1.49 5.20 9.90
N VAL A 117 0.81 4.11 9.54
CA VAL A 117 0.80 2.90 10.34
C VAL A 117 0.62 1.71 9.40
N SER A 118 1.26 0.61 9.72
CA SER A 118 1.13 -0.60 8.92
C SER A 118 0.98 -1.82 9.82
N TRP A 119 0.34 -2.85 9.27
CA TRP A 119 0.14 -4.15 9.89
C TRP A 119 0.60 -5.20 8.91
N SER A 120 1.36 -6.18 9.39
CA SER A 120 1.78 -7.29 8.55
C SER A 120 1.43 -8.62 9.23
N TRP A 121 1.24 -9.65 8.43
CA TRP A 121 0.90 -11.00 8.90
C TRP A 121 1.44 -12.04 7.93
N GLY A 122 1.78 -13.20 8.47
CA GLY A 122 2.16 -14.36 7.68
C GLY A 122 3.46 -14.25 6.90
N ILE A 123 4.26 -13.21 7.15
CA ILE A 123 5.48 -12.97 6.39
C ILE A 123 6.63 -13.73 7.03
N SER A 124 7.38 -14.47 6.19
CA SER A 124 8.56 -15.20 6.61
C SER A 124 9.57 -14.26 7.27
N GLY A 125 10.13 -14.70 8.40
CA GLY A 125 11.07 -13.87 9.17
C GLY A 125 10.40 -13.01 10.23
N LEU A 126 9.07 -13.00 10.28
CA LEU A 126 8.32 -12.31 11.32
C LEU A 126 7.60 -13.33 12.19
N LYS A 127 6.96 -12.83 13.26
CA LYS A 127 6.22 -13.66 14.19
C LYS A 127 5.11 -14.41 13.46
N GLN A 128 5.02 -15.72 13.68
CA GLN A 128 4.05 -16.58 13.00
C GLN A 128 2.95 -16.97 13.98
N PRO A 129 1.73 -17.26 13.48
CA PRO A 129 0.65 -17.73 14.34
C PRO A 129 0.96 -19.10 14.91
N LYS A 130 0.54 -19.32 16.15
CA LYS A 130 0.61 -20.60 16.81
C LYS A 130 -0.60 -21.43 16.40
N GLU A 131 -0.57 -22.72 16.75
CA GLU A 131 -1.71 -23.59 16.49
C GLU A 131 -2.99 -22.99 17.05
N GLY A 132 -4.04 -22.94 16.24
CA GLY A 132 -5.33 -22.35 16.63
C GLY A 132 -5.44 -20.86 16.44
N GLU A 133 -4.37 -20.17 16.09
CA GLU A 133 -4.40 -18.75 15.75
C GLU A 133 -4.38 -18.60 14.23
N TYR A 134 -5.18 -17.68 13.72
CA TYR A 134 -5.20 -17.44 12.27
C TYR A 134 -4.31 -16.29 11.86
N PHE A 135 -4.20 -15.26 12.71
CA PHE A 135 -3.39 -14.09 12.40
C PHE A 135 -2.60 -13.65 13.61
N ILE A 136 -1.34 -13.37 13.41
CA ILE A 136 -0.56 -12.51 14.30
C ILE A 136 -0.08 -11.36 13.44
N LYS A 137 -0.44 -10.15 13.85
CA LYS A 137 -0.09 -8.95 13.13
C LYS A 137 1.10 -8.27 13.80
N THR A 138 2.04 -7.84 12.97
CA THR A 138 3.10 -6.95 13.40
C THR A 138 2.66 -5.55 13.04
N ILE A 139 2.68 -4.64 14.01
CA ILE A 139 2.19 -3.27 13.83
C ILE A 139 3.38 -2.32 13.87
N HIS A 140 3.50 -1.50 12.85
CA HIS A 140 4.49 -0.44 12.81
C HIS A 140 3.81 0.92 12.73
N ARG A 141 4.26 1.86 13.56
CA ARG A 141 3.86 3.25 13.44
C ARG A 141 5.02 3.99 12.81
N HIS A 142 4.75 4.62 11.68
CA HIS A 142 5.78 5.27 10.88
C HIS A 142 5.87 6.73 11.24
N PRO A 143 7.08 7.29 11.27
CA PRO A 143 7.23 8.73 11.49
C PRO A 143 6.62 9.50 10.33
N THR A 144 5.95 10.59 10.65
CA THR A 144 5.36 11.51 9.67
C THR A 144 6.01 12.92 9.76
#